data_283668bcf34d47e9c6bae064fc7c7ddb
#
_entry.id   283668bcf34d47e9c6bae064fc7c7ddb
#
_cell.length_a   1.000
_cell.length_b   1.000
_cell.length_c   1.000
_cell.angle_alpha   90.00
_cell.angle_beta   90.00
_cell.angle_gamma   90.00
#
_symmetry.space_group_name_H-M   'P 1'
#
loop_
_entity.id
_entity.type
_entity.pdbx_description
1 polymer ?
#
loop_
_entity_poly.entity_id
_entity_poly.type
_entity_poly.pdbx_seq_one_letter_code
_entity_poly.pdbx_strand_id
1 'polypeptide(L)'
;IHLCGNIDYDILIEGYKDLGINFKVFTFLEQMHYAYSGSNLVVSRAGAISVSEIAYFKIPVIFVPYPYAYEHQMSNALVLKEKGCAIVIDQKEFNAGSLRFILEPLITDAEILKNMRLAFEGIPKYNAAESLVREVMPL
;
A
#
# COMPACT_ATOMS: atom_id res chain seq x y z
N ILE A 1 9.97 -4.53 -5.95
CA ILE A 1 9.04 -4.52 -7.10
C ILE A 1 8.50 -3.11 -7.27
N HIS A 2 8.50 -2.58 -8.51
CA HIS A 2 7.94 -1.26 -8.85
C HIS A 2 6.97 -1.41 -10.03
N LEU A 3 5.74 -0.92 -9.87
CA LEU A 3 4.74 -0.84 -10.93
C LEU A 3 4.59 0.62 -11.37
N CYS A 4 4.79 0.92 -12.65
CA CYS A 4 4.90 2.30 -13.14
C CYS A 4 4.04 2.64 -14.38
N GLY A 5 3.39 1.65 -15.00
CA GLY A 5 2.81 1.84 -16.31
C GLY A 5 3.87 1.92 -17.43
N ASN A 6 3.44 2.23 -18.65
CA ASN A 6 4.34 2.18 -19.81
C ASN A 6 5.27 3.39 -19.92
N ILE A 7 4.84 4.56 -19.42
CA ILE A 7 5.52 5.84 -19.68
C ILE A 7 6.87 5.90 -18.94
N ASP A 8 6.92 5.44 -17.71
CA ASP A 8 8.08 5.60 -16.84
C ASP A 8 9.00 4.37 -16.80
N TYR A 9 8.67 3.32 -17.56
CA TYR A 9 9.35 2.02 -17.48
C TYR A 9 10.86 2.11 -17.73
N ASP A 10 11.26 2.69 -18.85
CA ASP A 10 12.68 2.77 -19.26
C ASP A 10 13.48 3.66 -18.30
N ILE A 11 12.88 4.76 -17.86
CA ILE A 11 13.49 5.69 -16.89
C ILE A 11 13.77 4.97 -15.57
N LEU A 12 12.83 4.15 -15.10
CA LEU A 12 12.99 3.40 -13.85
C LEU A 12 14.01 2.28 -13.97
N ILE A 13 14.00 1.53 -15.08
CA ILE A 13 15.02 0.50 -15.33
C ILE A 13 16.41 1.11 -15.27
N GLU A 14 16.62 2.24 -15.95
CA GLU A 14 17.92 2.93 -15.97
C GLU A 14 18.29 3.44 -14.56
N GLY A 15 17.33 4.03 -13.86
CA GLY A 15 17.56 4.54 -12.49
C GLY A 15 17.89 3.48 -11.46
N TYR A 16 17.47 2.22 -11.66
CA TYR A 16 17.77 1.12 -10.73
C TYR A 16 19.08 0.39 -11.03
N LYS A 17 19.60 0.44 -12.27
CA LYS A 17 20.75 -0.39 -12.71
C LYS A 17 21.98 -0.30 -11.80
N ASP A 18 22.34 0.90 -11.37
CA ASP A 18 23.59 1.15 -10.65
C ASP A 18 23.43 1.19 -9.12
N LEU A 19 22.23 0.90 -8.61
CA LEU A 19 21.98 0.96 -7.18
C LEU A 19 22.44 -0.25 -6.38
N GLY A 20 22.90 -1.32 -7.04
CA GLY A 20 23.37 -2.54 -6.37
C GLY A 20 22.30 -3.31 -5.60
N ILE A 21 21.01 -3.07 -5.90
CA ILE A 21 19.86 -3.72 -5.27
C ILE A 21 19.15 -4.66 -6.25
N ASN A 22 18.51 -5.70 -5.71
CA ASN A 22 17.63 -6.53 -6.52
C ASN A 22 16.32 -5.77 -6.79
N PHE A 23 15.99 -5.57 -8.05
CA PHE A 23 14.76 -4.89 -8.44
C PHE A 23 14.02 -5.59 -9.58
N LYS A 24 12.74 -5.37 -9.65
CA LYS A 24 11.90 -5.69 -10.81
C LYS A 24 10.93 -4.55 -11.04
N VAL A 25 10.86 -4.07 -12.27
CA VAL A 25 9.90 -3.05 -12.72
C VAL A 25 8.88 -3.73 -13.63
N PHE A 26 7.61 -3.41 -13.45
CA PHE A 26 6.52 -3.88 -14.28
C PHE A 26 5.70 -2.69 -14.78
N THR A 27 5.32 -2.72 -16.03
CA THR A 27 4.34 -1.77 -16.59
C THR A 27 2.93 -2.06 -16.06
N PHE A 28 2.64 -3.34 -15.88
CA PHE A 28 1.41 -3.89 -15.30
C PHE A 28 1.69 -5.27 -14.71
N LEU A 29 1.02 -5.62 -13.63
CA LEU A 29 1.12 -6.94 -13.01
C LEU A 29 -0.29 -7.53 -12.81
N GLU A 30 -0.61 -8.53 -13.61
CA GLU A 30 -1.92 -9.17 -13.60
C GLU A 30 -2.18 -9.92 -12.27
N GLN A 31 -1.16 -10.56 -11.76
CA GLN A 31 -1.23 -11.40 -10.57
C GLN A 31 -0.66 -10.67 -9.34
N MET A 32 -1.31 -9.56 -8.96
CA MET A 32 -0.90 -8.70 -7.82
C MET A 32 -0.75 -9.46 -6.50
N HIS A 33 -1.50 -10.53 -6.30
CA HIS A 33 -1.44 -11.34 -5.09
C HIS A 33 -0.04 -11.94 -4.82
N TYR A 34 0.75 -12.24 -5.85
CA TYR A 34 2.14 -12.66 -5.65
C TYR A 34 3.03 -11.54 -5.13
N ALA A 35 2.84 -10.31 -5.65
CA ALA A 35 3.58 -9.16 -5.15
C ALA A 35 3.21 -8.86 -3.69
N TYR A 36 1.93 -8.87 -3.37
CA TYR A 36 1.46 -8.63 -2.01
C TYR A 36 1.94 -9.73 -1.04
N SER A 37 1.82 -11.00 -1.42
CA SER A 37 2.23 -12.13 -0.56
C SER A 37 3.72 -12.11 -0.20
N GLY A 38 4.57 -11.57 -1.09
CA GLY A 38 6.01 -11.45 -0.87
C GLY A 38 6.45 -10.12 -0.25
N SER A 39 5.52 -9.20 0.03
CA SER A 39 5.86 -7.86 0.50
C SER A 39 5.90 -7.74 2.02
N ASN A 40 6.90 -7.04 2.53
CA ASN A 40 6.96 -6.63 3.93
C ASN A 40 6.44 -5.21 4.16
N LEU A 41 6.50 -4.37 3.15
CA LEU A 41 6.04 -2.99 3.13
C LEU A 41 5.59 -2.63 1.72
N VAL A 42 4.54 -1.84 1.59
CA VAL A 42 4.04 -1.32 0.32
C VAL A 42 4.00 0.20 0.37
N VAL A 43 4.39 0.85 -0.72
CA VAL A 43 4.12 2.27 -0.97
C VAL A 43 3.07 2.33 -2.08
N SER A 44 1.94 2.97 -1.84
CA SER A 44 0.80 2.93 -2.78
C SER A 44 -0.05 4.18 -2.72
N ARG A 45 -0.85 4.38 -3.78
CA ARG A 45 -2.05 5.22 -3.73
C ARG A 45 -3.12 4.53 -2.88
N ALA A 46 -4.08 5.31 -2.37
CA ALA A 46 -5.14 4.78 -1.50
C ALA A 46 -6.48 4.60 -2.23
N GLY A 47 -6.44 3.99 -3.41
CA GLY A 47 -7.65 3.53 -4.10
C GLY A 47 -8.35 2.44 -3.29
N ALA A 48 -9.69 2.39 -3.33
CA ALA A 48 -10.47 1.46 -2.50
C ALA A 48 -10.05 -0.01 -2.69
N ILE A 49 -9.78 -0.42 -3.94
CA ILE A 49 -9.33 -1.78 -4.25
C ILE A 49 -7.96 -2.05 -3.61
N SER A 50 -6.99 -1.16 -3.82
CA SER A 50 -5.64 -1.32 -3.26
C SER A 50 -5.65 -1.37 -1.73
N VAL A 51 -6.46 -0.52 -1.08
CA VAL A 51 -6.62 -0.52 0.38
C VAL A 51 -7.20 -1.85 0.87
N SER A 52 -8.22 -2.38 0.18
CA SER A 52 -8.85 -3.66 0.52
C SER A 52 -7.88 -4.83 0.34
N GLU A 53 -7.12 -4.85 -0.76
CA GLU A 53 -6.12 -5.91 -1.02
C GLU A 53 -4.99 -5.86 0.02
N ILE A 54 -4.43 -4.68 0.30
CA ILE A 54 -3.38 -4.48 1.30
C ILE A 54 -3.86 -4.92 2.68
N ALA A 55 -5.10 -4.58 3.06
CA ALA A 55 -5.70 -5.01 4.31
C ALA A 55 -5.90 -6.54 4.37
N TYR A 56 -6.33 -7.16 3.26
CA TYR A 56 -6.49 -8.62 3.16
C TYR A 56 -5.16 -9.35 3.39
N PHE A 57 -4.07 -8.87 2.76
CA PHE A 57 -2.73 -9.43 2.92
C PHE A 57 -2.02 -8.96 4.19
N LYS A 58 -2.61 -8.05 4.98
CA LYS A 58 -2.05 -7.51 6.23
C LYS A 58 -0.65 -6.93 6.05
N ILE A 59 -0.46 -6.10 5.04
CA ILE A 59 0.85 -5.55 4.71
C ILE A 59 0.95 -4.12 5.26
N PRO A 60 1.96 -3.80 6.08
CA PRO A 60 2.31 -2.43 6.44
C PRO A 60 2.41 -1.55 5.19
N VAL A 61 1.86 -0.35 5.23
CA VAL A 61 1.76 0.47 4.04
C VAL A 61 2.05 1.94 4.31
N ILE A 62 2.71 2.58 3.34
CA ILE A 62 2.80 4.03 3.22
C ILE A 62 1.86 4.45 2.10
N PHE A 63 0.79 5.16 2.44
CA PHE A 63 -0.11 5.72 1.45
C PHE A 63 0.31 7.13 1.04
N VAL A 64 0.26 7.38 -0.26
CA VAL A 64 0.36 8.70 -0.86
C VAL A 64 -0.95 8.95 -1.63
N PRO A 65 -2.01 9.43 -0.97
CA PRO A 65 -3.30 9.63 -1.60
C PRO A 65 -3.23 10.59 -2.78
N TYR A 66 -3.99 10.31 -3.85
CA TYR A 66 -4.07 11.19 -5.00
C TYR A 66 -5.00 12.37 -4.70
N PRO A 67 -4.51 13.63 -4.77
CA PRO A 67 -5.25 14.79 -4.25
C PRO A 67 -6.50 15.15 -5.05
N TYR A 68 -6.56 14.74 -6.33
CA TYR A 68 -7.68 15.06 -7.21
C TYR A 68 -8.79 13.99 -7.22
N ALA A 69 -8.73 12.99 -6.35
CA ALA A 69 -9.73 11.95 -6.23
C ALA A 69 -10.85 12.31 -5.24
N TYR A 70 -11.34 13.55 -5.23
CA TYR A 70 -12.47 14.04 -4.42
C TYR A 70 -12.41 13.61 -2.95
N GLU A 71 -11.23 13.68 -2.32
CA GLU A 71 -10.96 13.30 -0.94
C GLU A 71 -11.18 11.80 -0.60
N HIS A 72 -11.72 10.99 -1.51
CA HIS A 72 -11.99 9.58 -1.25
C HIS A 72 -10.72 8.79 -0.92
N GLN A 73 -9.60 9.08 -1.59
CA GLN A 73 -8.36 8.37 -1.29
C GLN A 73 -7.80 8.73 0.09
N MET A 74 -7.93 9.97 0.53
CA MET A 74 -7.51 10.35 1.88
C MET A 74 -8.36 9.61 2.92
N SER A 75 -9.66 9.61 2.78
CA SER A 75 -10.57 8.89 3.68
C SER A 75 -10.25 7.40 3.74
N ASN A 76 -10.00 6.77 2.59
CA ASN A 76 -9.61 5.36 2.53
C ASN A 76 -8.29 5.08 3.27
N ALA A 77 -7.29 5.97 3.11
CA ALA A 77 -5.99 5.83 3.78
C ALA A 77 -6.09 5.97 5.30
N LEU A 78 -6.93 6.89 5.76
CA LEU A 78 -7.12 7.18 7.19
C LEU A 78 -7.68 5.97 7.94
N VAL A 79 -8.52 5.15 7.33
CA VAL A 79 -9.06 3.92 7.95
C VAL A 79 -7.94 3.01 8.45
N LEU A 80 -6.90 2.79 7.65
CA LEU A 80 -5.76 1.94 8.06
C LEU A 80 -4.77 2.71 8.95
N LYS A 81 -4.62 4.03 8.74
CA LYS A 81 -3.76 4.86 9.59
C LYS A 81 -4.24 4.89 11.05
N GLU A 82 -5.54 5.09 11.28
CA GLU A 82 -6.14 5.12 12.63
C GLU A 82 -5.99 3.80 13.38
N LYS A 83 -5.87 2.70 12.65
CA LYS A 83 -5.59 1.36 13.21
C LYS A 83 -4.11 1.10 13.45
N GLY A 84 -3.21 2.00 13.05
CA GLY A 84 -1.77 1.80 13.17
C GLY A 84 -1.17 0.90 12.07
N CYS A 85 -1.92 0.59 11.02
CA CYS A 85 -1.50 -0.27 9.92
C CYS A 85 -0.78 0.50 8.79
N ALA A 86 -0.97 1.82 8.74
CA ALA A 86 -0.51 2.66 7.65
C ALA A 86 0.12 3.98 8.12
N ILE A 87 1.07 4.47 7.33
CA ILE A 87 1.55 5.85 7.36
C ILE A 87 0.94 6.57 6.16
N VAL A 88 0.54 7.82 6.31
CA VAL A 88 -0.04 8.63 5.22
C VAL A 88 0.81 9.87 5.02
N ILE A 89 1.23 10.09 3.78
CA ILE A 89 2.00 11.27 3.35
C ILE A 89 1.14 12.04 2.35
N ASP A 90 0.97 13.34 2.55
CA ASP A 90 0.35 14.19 1.53
C ASP A 90 1.23 14.22 0.28
N GLN A 91 0.63 14.18 -0.91
CA GLN A 91 1.39 14.21 -2.15
C GLN A 91 2.27 15.46 -2.28
N LYS A 92 1.86 16.59 -1.71
CA LYS A 92 2.64 17.84 -1.74
C LYS A 92 3.93 17.73 -0.94
N GLU A 93 3.95 16.87 0.07
CA GLU A 93 5.10 16.60 0.93
C GLU A 93 5.93 15.40 0.45
N PHE A 94 5.39 14.62 -0.50
CA PHE A 94 6.02 13.42 -1.00
C PHE A 94 7.21 13.75 -1.91
N ASN A 95 8.40 13.47 -1.44
CA ASN A 95 9.67 13.58 -2.16
C ASN A 95 10.66 12.53 -1.63
N ALA A 96 11.83 12.42 -2.27
CA ALA A 96 12.85 11.46 -1.87
C ALA A 96 13.31 11.62 -0.40
N GLY A 97 13.39 12.86 0.09
CA GLY A 97 13.79 13.14 1.47
C GLY A 97 12.74 12.71 2.49
N SER A 98 11.47 13.06 2.26
CA SER A 98 10.36 12.65 3.15
C SER A 98 10.17 11.14 3.15
N LEU A 99 10.26 10.50 1.98
CA LEU A 99 10.16 9.05 1.88
C LEU A 99 11.31 8.36 2.62
N ARG A 100 12.56 8.83 2.44
CA ARG A 100 13.72 8.30 3.17
C ARG A 100 13.54 8.41 4.67
N PHE A 101 13.14 9.57 5.16
CA PHE A 101 12.94 9.83 6.59
C PHE A 101 11.93 8.84 7.21
N ILE A 102 10.89 8.48 6.47
CA ILE A 102 9.88 7.52 6.93
C ILE A 102 10.36 6.07 6.77
N LEU A 103 11.07 5.74 5.68
CA LEU A 103 11.53 4.38 5.42
C LEU A 103 12.67 3.95 6.35
N GLU A 104 13.57 4.86 6.69
CA GLU A 104 14.77 4.53 7.47
C GLU A 104 14.44 3.82 8.79
N PRO A 105 13.54 4.32 9.67
CA PRO A 105 13.15 3.58 10.87
C PRO A 105 12.42 2.27 10.58
N LEU A 106 11.59 2.20 9.54
CA LEU A 106 10.85 0.99 9.16
C LEU A 106 11.76 -0.14 8.68
N ILE A 107 12.92 0.20 8.11
CA ILE A 107 13.89 -0.79 7.60
C ILE A 107 14.88 -1.20 8.70
N THR A 108 15.25 -0.26 9.59
CA THR A 108 16.26 -0.50 10.63
C THR A 108 15.69 -1.16 11.88
N ASP A 109 14.39 -0.95 12.17
CA ASP A 109 13.71 -1.57 13.30
C ASP A 109 12.57 -2.48 12.84
N ALA A 110 12.83 -3.78 12.84
CA ALA A 110 11.87 -4.80 12.41
C ALA A 110 10.59 -4.85 13.29
N GLU A 111 10.67 -4.39 14.54
CA GLU A 111 9.50 -4.37 15.44
C GLU A 111 8.44 -3.37 14.97
N ILE A 112 8.83 -2.28 14.31
CA ILE A 112 7.86 -1.32 13.78
C ILE A 112 6.97 -1.97 12.72
N LEU A 113 7.55 -2.61 11.72
CA LEU A 113 6.76 -3.32 10.67
C LEU A 113 5.96 -4.47 11.27
N LYS A 114 6.50 -5.18 12.24
CA LYS A 114 5.78 -6.25 12.94
C LYS A 114 4.56 -5.71 13.69
N ASN A 115 4.70 -4.62 14.42
CA ASN A 115 3.60 -3.98 15.14
C ASN A 115 2.53 -3.44 14.18
N MET A 116 2.93 -2.81 13.06
CA MET A 116 2.01 -2.40 12.01
C MET A 116 1.24 -3.59 11.41
N ARG A 117 1.90 -4.74 11.22
CA ARG A 117 1.25 -5.96 10.73
C ARG A 117 0.27 -6.53 11.76
N LEU A 118 0.64 -6.57 13.04
CA LEU A 118 -0.23 -7.03 14.11
C LEU A 118 -1.48 -6.15 14.27
N ALA A 119 -1.36 -4.85 14.00
CA ALA A 119 -2.49 -3.92 14.07
C ALA A 119 -3.64 -4.28 13.12
N PHE A 120 -3.38 -5.01 12.02
CA PHE A 120 -4.43 -5.53 11.14
C PHE A 120 -5.35 -6.56 11.81
N GLU A 121 -4.93 -7.19 12.92
CA GLU A 121 -5.80 -8.12 13.66
C GLU A 121 -7.02 -7.40 14.27
N GLY A 122 -6.90 -6.11 14.55
CA GLY A 122 -8.00 -5.27 15.02
C GLY A 122 -8.99 -4.83 13.93
N ILE A 123 -8.75 -5.20 12.67
CA ILE A 123 -9.65 -4.89 11.56
C ILE A 123 -10.67 -6.03 11.42
N PRO A 124 -11.98 -5.74 11.51
CA PRO A 124 -12.99 -6.76 11.34
C PRO A 124 -12.87 -7.44 9.96
N LYS A 125 -12.90 -8.75 9.95
CA LYS A 125 -12.99 -9.51 8.69
C LYS A 125 -14.42 -9.48 8.20
N TYR A 126 -14.70 -8.64 7.25
CA TYR A 126 -15.99 -8.65 6.57
C TYR A 126 -15.93 -9.62 5.38
N ASN A 127 -16.83 -10.57 5.38
CA ASN A 127 -17.16 -11.31 4.16
C ASN A 127 -18.13 -10.44 3.36
N ALA A 128 -17.60 -9.65 2.43
CA ALA A 128 -18.40 -8.72 1.64
C ALA A 128 -19.51 -9.43 0.87
N ALA A 129 -19.27 -10.65 0.38
CA ALA A 129 -20.27 -11.45 -0.32
C ALA A 129 -21.42 -11.85 0.61
N GLU A 130 -21.10 -12.32 1.81
CA GLU A 130 -22.10 -12.69 2.81
C GLU A 130 -22.90 -11.46 3.29
N SER A 131 -22.25 -10.33 3.50
CA SER A 131 -22.92 -9.08 3.87
C SER A 131 -23.87 -8.63 2.77
N LEU A 132 -23.45 -8.70 1.50
CA LEU A 132 -24.29 -8.36 0.36
C LEU A 132 -25.51 -9.29 0.26
N VAL A 133 -25.31 -10.60 0.44
CA VAL A 133 -26.42 -11.57 0.43
C VAL A 133 -27.44 -11.26 1.52
N ARG A 134 -27.01 -10.93 2.73
CA ARG A 134 -27.91 -10.57 3.84
C ARG A 134 -28.72 -9.29 3.57
N GLU A 135 -28.13 -8.31 2.87
CA GLU A 135 -28.83 -7.07 2.50
C GLU A 135 -29.83 -7.27 1.37
N VAL A 136 -29.53 -8.15 0.42
CA VAL A 136 -30.37 -8.36 -0.78
C VAL A 136 -31.43 -9.45 -0.55
N MET A 137 -31.15 -10.39 0.31
CA MET A 137 -32.04 -11.51 0.65
C MET A 137 -32.29 -11.56 2.16
N PRO A 138 -33.06 -10.57 2.70
CA PRO A 138 -33.44 -10.64 4.10
C PRO A 138 -34.29 -11.91 4.33
N LEU A 139 -33.78 -12.85 5.12
CA LEU A 139 -34.50 -14.05 5.56
C LEU A 139 -35.53 -13.69 6.64
#